data_00491096f4d95e745fd60fb93729453e
#
_entry.id   00491096f4d95e745fd60fb93729453e
#
_cell.length_a   1.000
_cell.length_b   1.000
_cell.length_c   1.000
_cell.angle_alpha   90.00
_cell.angle_beta   90.00
_cell.angle_gamma   90.00
#
_symmetry.space_group_name_H-M   'P 1'
#
loop_
_entity.id
_entity.type
_entity.pdbx_description
1 polymer ?
#
loop_
_entity_poly.entity_id
_entity_poly.type
_entity_poly.pdbx_seq_one_letter_code
_entity_poly.pdbx_strand_id
1 'polypeptide(L)'
;MKKDQRVRNIMANPAENNVKNESPVQENKMGVMPVGKLLFSMSLPIMISMLVQALYNVVDSMFVARVSENALTALSMAFPIQNLMIAVSAGLGVGLNAVLSRALGAKDEKGVNRAATNGIMLLFICGLVFMLGGATIVRPYFEMQTDIEEIVKSGIDYTTIVMVGSMGVFMQILFERLLQSTGRTLLTMISQGTGAIINIIFDPIFIFGLFGFPFLIFRLQTAVLFFGGLQA
;
A
#
# COMPACT_ATOMS: atom_id res chain seq x y z
N MET A 1 -38.80 -33.61 -28.04
CA MET A 1 -39.41 -32.41 -28.64
C MET A 1 -39.06 -31.06 -28.03
N LYS A 2 -38.97 -30.92 -26.70
CA LYS A 2 -38.59 -29.62 -26.06
C LYS A 2 -37.12 -29.18 -26.22
N LYS A 3 -36.20 -30.15 -26.41
CA LYS A 3 -34.76 -29.89 -26.50
C LYS A 3 -34.35 -29.32 -27.86
N ASP A 4 -35.03 -29.76 -28.90
CA ASP A 4 -34.77 -29.32 -30.29
C ASP A 4 -35.27 -27.90 -30.58
N GLN A 5 -36.32 -27.46 -29.93
CA GLN A 5 -36.80 -26.07 -30.05
C GLN A 5 -35.85 -25.06 -29.37
N ARG A 6 -35.18 -25.48 -28.27
CA ARG A 6 -34.22 -24.63 -27.59
C ARG A 6 -32.95 -24.37 -28.41
N VAL A 7 -32.48 -25.41 -29.12
CA VAL A 7 -31.30 -25.32 -30.00
C VAL A 7 -31.60 -24.48 -31.22
N ARG A 8 -32.77 -24.57 -31.79
CA ARG A 8 -33.20 -23.72 -32.94
C ARG A 8 -33.35 -22.26 -32.55
N ASN A 9 -33.84 -21.93 -31.36
CA ASN A 9 -33.94 -20.56 -30.90
C ASN A 9 -32.55 -19.94 -30.58
N ILE A 10 -31.58 -20.75 -30.20
CA ILE A 10 -30.20 -20.29 -29.96
C ILE A 10 -29.50 -19.93 -31.30
N MET A 11 -29.78 -20.67 -32.35
CA MET A 11 -29.18 -20.44 -33.66
C MET A 11 -29.88 -19.33 -34.47
N ALA A 12 -31.13 -18.99 -34.12
CA ALA A 12 -31.91 -18.01 -34.86
C ALA A 12 -31.60 -16.54 -34.49
N ASN A 13 -31.00 -16.28 -33.31
CA ASN A 13 -30.69 -14.91 -32.90
C ASN A 13 -29.45 -14.83 -32.01
N PRO A 14 -28.23 -14.96 -32.58
CA PRO A 14 -26.98 -14.92 -31.81
C PRO A 14 -26.73 -13.56 -31.14
N ALA A 15 -27.31 -12.48 -31.65
CA ALA A 15 -27.16 -11.14 -31.07
C ALA A 15 -27.97 -10.95 -29.76
N GLU A 16 -29.14 -11.57 -29.65
CA GLU A 16 -30.01 -11.46 -28.50
C GLU A 16 -29.53 -12.30 -27.29
N ASN A 17 -28.75 -13.37 -27.55
CA ASN A 17 -28.15 -14.20 -26.51
C ASN A 17 -26.85 -13.59 -25.92
N ASN A 18 -26.14 -12.74 -26.64
CA ASN A 18 -25.00 -11.99 -26.10
C ASN A 18 -25.43 -10.91 -25.11
N VAL A 19 -26.62 -10.32 -25.29
CA VAL A 19 -27.15 -9.29 -24.37
C VAL A 19 -27.65 -9.90 -23.04
N LYS A 20 -28.03 -11.19 -23.02
CA LYS A 20 -28.49 -11.88 -21.80
C LYS A 20 -27.37 -12.47 -20.93
N ASN A 21 -26.15 -12.55 -21.43
CA ASN A 21 -24.97 -13.04 -20.69
C ASN A 21 -24.04 -11.92 -20.19
N GLU A 22 -24.36 -10.67 -20.45
CA GLU A 22 -23.73 -9.59 -19.73
C GLU A 22 -24.24 -9.65 -18.28
N SER A 23 -23.39 -10.09 -17.38
CA SER A 23 -23.58 -9.92 -15.93
C SER A 23 -24.01 -8.47 -15.72
N PRO A 24 -25.07 -8.18 -14.94
CA PRO A 24 -25.49 -6.80 -14.73
C PRO A 24 -24.28 -6.02 -14.29
N VAL A 25 -23.86 -5.03 -15.08
CA VAL A 25 -22.80 -4.10 -14.71
C VAL A 25 -23.22 -3.58 -13.35
N GLN A 26 -22.54 -4.04 -12.30
CA GLN A 26 -22.83 -3.60 -10.93
C GLN A 26 -22.62 -2.09 -10.95
N GLU A 27 -23.72 -1.34 -10.93
CA GLU A 27 -23.66 0.10 -10.85
C GLU A 27 -22.78 0.48 -9.67
N ASN A 28 -21.73 1.24 -9.95
CA ASN A 28 -20.76 1.62 -8.93
C ASN A 28 -21.50 2.37 -7.83
N LYS A 29 -21.37 1.89 -6.59
CA LYS A 29 -22.02 2.49 -5.40
C LYS A 29 -21.83 4.00 -5.32
N MET A 30 -20.72 4.51 -5.87
CA MET A 30 -20.40 5.94 -5.91
C MET A 30 -21.37 6.76 -6.78
N GLY A 31 -22.04 6.16 -7.76
CA GLY A 31 -22.99 6.86 -8.65
C GLY A 31 -24.45 6.82 -8.19
N VAL A 32 -24.80 5.91 -7.27
CA VAL A 32 -26.23 5.62 -6.94
C VAL A 32 -26.59 5.94 -5.49
N MET A 33 -25.61 5.94 -4.58
CA MET A 33 -25.84 6.14 -3.14
C MET A 33 -25.94 7.61 -2.76
N PRO A 34 -26.83 7.97 -1.80
CA PRO A 34 -26.82 9.31 -1.20
C PRO A 34 -25.47 9.63 -0.58
N VAL A 35 -24.95 10.85 -0.81
CA VAL A 35 -23.58 11.26 -0.47
C VAL A 35 -23.22 10.98 0.99
N GLY A 36 -24.10 11.27 1.94
CA GLY A 36 -23.85 11.04 3.37
C GLY A 36 -23.66 9.55 3.72
N LYS A 37 -24.51 8.68 3.16
CA LYS A 37 -24.41 7.23 3.37
C LYS A 37 -23.19 6.64 2.68
N LEU A 38 -22.84 7.16 1.51
CA LEU A 38 -21.63 6.77 0.77
C LEU A 38 -20.38 7.14 1.55
N LEU A 39 -20.28 8.38 2.04
CA LEU A 39 -19.16 8.85 2.87
C LEU A 39 -18.95 7.92 4.08
N PHE A 40 -20.01 7.64 4.84
CA PHE A 40 -19.91 6.79 6.01
C PHE A 40 -19.50 5.34 5.66
N SER A 41 -20.06 4.79 4.59
CA SER A 41 -19.74 3.44 4.12
C SER A 41 -18.30 3.29 3.62
N MET A 42 -17.70 4.36 3.08
CA MET A 42 -16.32 4.34 2.58
C MET A 42 -15.30 4.73 3.65
N SER A 43 -15.62 5.71 4.51
CA SER A 43 -14.70 6.19 5.54
C SER A 43 -14.54 5.21 6.70
N LEU A 44 -15.61 4.52 7.11
CA LEU A 44 -15.55 3.59 8.25
C LEU A 44 -14.52 2.47 8.06
N PRO A 45 -14.47 1.74 6.92
CA PRO A 45 -13.43 0.75 6.68
C PRO A 45 -12.02 1.34 6.69
N ILE A 46 -11.83 2.53 6.13
CA ILE A 46 -10.54 3.21 6.10
C ILE A 46 -10.10 3.61 7.52
N MET A 47 -11.01 4.15 8.33
CA MET A 47 -10.73 4.50 9.73
C MET A 47 -10.35 3.28 10.57
N ILE A 48 -11.05 2.15 10.38
CA ILE A 48 -10.71 0.89 11.06
C ILE A 48 -9.30 0.42 10.64
N SER A 49 -8.98 0.49 9.35
CA SER A 49 -7.64 0.15 8.85
C SER A 49 -6.57 1.02 9.50
N MET A 50 -6.77 2.33 9.54
CA MET A 50 -5.84 3.28 10.16
C MET A 50 -5.66 3.00 11.67
N LEU A 51 -6.74 2.64 12.37
CA LEU A 51 -6.67 2.28 13.79
C LEU A 51 -5.85 1.00 14.01
N VAL A 52 -6.10 -0.05 13.22
CA VAL A 52 -5.35 -1.31 13.28
C VAL A 52 -3.87 -1.05 13.02
N GLN A 53 -3.57 -0.19 12.07
CA GLN A 53 -2.22 0.19 11.69
C GLN A 53 -1.51 1.00 12.79
N ALA A 54 -2.20 1.96 13.43
CA ALA A 54 -1.67 2.71 14.55
C ALA A 54 -1.35 1.79 15.73
N LEU A 55 -2.24 0.83 16.05
CA LEU A 55 -2.00 -0.17 17.08
C LEU A 55 -0.79 -1.05 16.76
N TYR A 56 -0.68 -1.50 15.52
CA TYR A 56 0.46 -2.26 15.05
C TYR A 56 1.78 -1.47 15.22
N ASN A 57 1.83 -0.20 14.83
CA ASN A 57 3.03 0.64 14.99
C ASN A 57 3.46 0.78 16.45
N VAL A 58 2.50 0.88 17.38
CA VAL A 58 2.80 0.92 18.82
C VAL A 58 3.43 -0.39 19.27
N VAL A 59 2.84 -1.52 18.89
CA VAL A 59 3.36 -2.85 19.25
C VAL A 59 4.77 -3.05 18.70
N ASP A 60 5.00 -2.67 17.47
CA ASP A 60 6.30 -2.77 16.82
C ASP A 60 7.37 -1.92 17.50
N SER A 61 7.05 -0.65 17.80
CA SER A 61 7.95 0.24 18.56
C SER A 61 8.32 -0.35 19.92
N MET A 62 7.40 -1.04 20.60
CA MET A 62 7.66 -1.72 21.85
C MET A 62 8.64 -2.89 21.69
N PHE A 63 8.59 -3.63 20.59
CA PHE A 63 9.54 -4.71 20.34
C PHE A 63 10.93 -4.16 20.02
N VAL A 64 11.03 -3.16 19.14
CA VAL A 64 12.31 -2.51 18.79
C VAL A 64 13.00 -1.89 20.02
N ALA A 65 12.25 -1.24 20.88
CA ALA A 65 12.79 -0.63 22.11
C ALA A 65 13.44 -1.65 23.08
N ARG A 66 13.08 -2.93 22.99
CA ARG A 66 13.67 -3.99 23.81
C ARG A 66 14.99 -4.53 23.29
N VAL A 67 15.34 -4.22 22.04
CA VAL A 67 16.55 -4.76 21.40
C VAL A 67 17.78 -3.94 21.79
N SER A 68 17.76 -2.61 21.60
CA SER A 68 18.89 -1.72 21.93
C SER A 68 18.43 -0.26 21.90
N GLU A 69 18.94 0.58 22.81
CA GLU A 69 18.71 2.03 22.80
C GLU A 69 19.34 2.70 21.57
N ASN A 70 20.50 2.22 21.13
CA ASN A 70 21.18 2.72 19.94
C ASN A 70 20.38 2.42 18.65
N ALA A 71 19.73 1.23 18.58
CA ALA A 71 18.85 0.88 17.46
C ALA A 71 17.61 1.77 17.43
N LEU A 72 17.01 2.08 18.57
CA LEU A 72 15.87 2.99 18.65
C LEU A 72 16.25 4.42 18.23
N THR A 73 17.45 4.87 18.64
CA THR A 73 17.99 6.18 18.23
C THR A 73 18.21 6.24 16.72
N ALA A 74 18.82 5.21 16.15
CA ALA A 74 19.03 5.10 14.70
C ALA A 74 17.70 5.13 13.91
N LEU A 75 16.68 4.43 14.42
CA LEU A 75 15.33 4.44 13.85
C LEU A 75 14.70 5.83 13.88
N SER A 76 14.84 6.52 15.03
CA SER A 76 14.32 7.89 15.19
C SER A 76 15.00 8.88 14.25
N MET A 77 16.29 8.71 14.00
CA MET A 77 17.05 9.52 13.02
C MET A 77 16.66 9.22 11.58
N ALA A 78 16.22 8.00 11.26
CA ALA A 78 15.71 7.62 9.95
C ALA A 78 14.33 8.22 9.63
N PHE A 79 13.55 8.58 10.65
CA PHE A 79 12.17 9.02 10.54
C PHE A 79 11.93 10.19 9.55
N PRO A 80 12.76 11.23 9.45
CA PRO A 80 12.57 12.30 8.46
C PRO A 80 12.62 11.82 7.02
N ILE A 81 13.54 10.90 6.69
CA ILE A 81 13.64 10.32 5.33
C ILE A 81 12.38 9.49 5.04
N GLN A 82 11.94 8.70 6.00
CA GLN A 82 10.73 7.90 5.89
C GLN A 82 9.50 8.77 5.67
N ASN A 83 9.31 9.80 6.49
CA ASN A 83 8.20 10.75 6.34
C ASN A 83 8.20 11.45 4.99
N LEU A 84 9.36 11.82 4.46
CA LEU A 84 9.45 12.41 3.12
C LEU A 84 8.94 11.42 2.06
N MET A 85 9.35 10.16 2.15
CA MET A 85 8.91 9.12 1.22
C MET A 85 7.40 8.87 1.31
N ILE A 86 6.86 8.80 2.53
CA ILE A 86 5.41 8.67 2.78
C ILE A 86 4.66 9.87 2.22
N ALA A 87 5.10 11.07 2.53
CA ALA A 87 4.43 12.30 2.09
C ALA A 87 4.35 12.39 0.56
N VAL A 88 5.45 12.05 -0.13
CA VAL A 88 5.47 12.04 -1.60
C VAL A 88 4.53 10.96 -2.15
N SER A 89 4.62 9.73 -1.65
CA SER A 89 3.80 8.61 -2.14
C SER A 89 2.30 8.82 -1.84
N ALA A 90 1.97 9.28 -0.63
CA ALA A 90 0.59 9.59 -0.24
C ALA A 90 0.02 10.76 -1.05
N GLY A 91 0.80 11.84 -1.23
CA GLY A 91 0.39 13.00 -2.02
C GLY A 91 0.07 12.63 -3.47
N LEU A 92 0.95 11.86 -4.11
CA LEU A 92 0.73 11.35 -5.47
C LEU A 92 -0.48 10.40 -5.51
N GLY A 93 -0.61 9.53 -4.52
CA GLY A 93 -1.73 8.59 -4.40
C GLY A 93 -3.08 9.30 -4.26
N VAL A 94 -3.17 10.33 -3.42
CA VAL A 94 -4.39 11.14 -3.25
C VAL A 94 -4.74 11.88 -4.55
N GLY A 95 -3.75 12.47 -5.21
CA GLY A 95 -3.94 13.10 -6.51
C GLY A 95 -4.48 12.13 -7.57
N LEU A 96 -3.88 10.95 -7.66
CA LEU A 96 -4.32 9.90 -8.57
C LEU A 96 -5.76 9.45 -8.27
N ASN A 97 -6.08 9.23 -6.99
CA ASN A 97 -7.42 8.84 -6.57
C ASN A 97 -8.47 9.89 -6.96
N ALA A 98 -8.18 11.18 -6.79
CA ALA A 98 -9.09 12.27 -7.15
C ALA A 98 -9.38 12.29 -8.66
N VAL A 99 -8.33 12.17 -9.50
CA VAL A 99 -8.48 12.17 -10.96
C VAL A 99 -9.24 10.93 -11.43
N LEU A 100 -8.90 9.75 -10.91
CA LEU A 100 -9.57 8.49 -11.25
C LEU A 100 -11.04 8.50 -10.86
N SER A 101 -11.35 8.91 -9.63
CA SER A 101 -12.74 8.97 -9.15
C SER A 101 -13.58 9.92 -9.98
N ARG A 102 -13.01 11.06 -10.40
CA ARG A 102 -13.69 12.02 -11.29
C ARG A 102 -13.94 11.43 -12.67
N ALA A 103 -12.94 10.78 -13.29
CA ALA A 103 -13.08 10.16 -14.61
C ALA A 103 -14.07 8.99 -14.59
N LEU A 104 -14.06 8.17 -13.52
CA LEU A 104 -15.03 7.09 -13.31
C LEU A 104 -16.46 7.64 -13.16
N GLY A 105 -16.64 8.73 -12.39
CA GLY A 105 -17.94 9.39 -12.23
C GLY A 105 -18.47 9.98 -13.54
N ALA A 106 -17.58 10.51 -14.36
CA ALA A 106 -17.92 11.03 -15.70
C ALA A 106 -18.14 9.93 -16.76
N LYS A 107 -17.92 8.66 -16.42
CA LYS A 107 -17.94 7.51 -17.35
C LYS A 107 -16.98 7.69 -18.54
N ASP A 108 -15.88 8.42 -18.33
CA ASP A 108 -14.82 8.65 -19.31
C ASP A 108 -13.76 7.54 -19.24
N GLU A 109 -13.99 6.46 -19.97
CA GLU A 109 -13.06 5.30 -19.98
C GLU A 109 -11.65 5.69 -20.48
N LYS A 110 -11.55 6.64 -21.42
CA LYS A 110 -10.25 7.11 -21.92
C LYS A 110 -9.51 7.91 -20.85
N GLY A 111 -10.25 8.75 -20.12
CA GLY A 111 -9.73 9.50 -18.97
C GLY A 111 -9.25 8.59 -17.85
N VAL A 112 -10.00 7.54 -17.52
CA VAL A 112 -9.63 6.53 -16.53
C VAL A 112 -8.34 5.82 -16.91
N ASN A 113 -8.26 5.33 -18.15
CA ASN A 113 -7.06 4.64 -18.66
C ASN A 113 -5.82 5.55 -18.63
N ARG A 114 -5.98 6.79 -19.09
CA ARG A 114 -4.88 7.78 -19.08
C ARG A 114 -4.44 8.11 -17.67
N ALA A 115 -5.36 8.34 -16.75
CA ALA A 115 -5.05 8.65 -15.36
C ALA A 115 -4.35 7.46 -14.67
N ALA A 116 -4.84 6.24 -14.85
CA ALA A 116 -4.23 5.04 -14.29
C ALA A 116 -2.80 4.83 -14.83
N THR A 117 -2.62 4.89 -16.16
CA THR A 117 -1.30 4.69 -16.79
C THR A 117 -0.29 5.74 -16.33
N ASN A 118 -0.69 7.02 -16.35
CA ASN A 118 0.19 8.11 -15.89
C ASN A 118 0.50 8.00 -14.39
N GLY A 119 -0.49 7.60 -13.59
CA GLY A 119 -0.30 7.37 -12.15
C GLY A 119 0.68 6.24 -11.86
N ILE A 120 0.56 5.11 -12.57
CA ILE A 120 1.51 3.99 -12.47
C ILE A 120 2.92 4.46 -12.81
N MET A 121 3.07 5.14 -13.95
CA MET A 121 4.37 5.62 -14.41
C MET A 121 5.00 6.61 -13.43
N LEU A 122 4.22 7.54 -12.90
CA LEU A 122 4.70 8.57 -11.97
C LEU A 122 5.14 7.95 -10.65
N LEU A 123 4.32 7.07 -10.05
CA LEU A 123 4.66 6.38 -8.81
C LEU A 123 5.86 5.44 -8.98
N PHE A 124 5.97 4.79 -10.14
CA PHE A 124 7.13 3.97 -10.48
C PHE A 124 8.42 4.81 -10.56
N ILE A 125 8.39 5.94 -11.26
CA ILE A 125 9.55 6.84 -11.37
C ILE A 125 9.94 7.37 -9.99
N CYS A 126 8.99 7.81 -9.16
CA CYS A 126 9.28 8.29 -7.81
C CYS A 126 9.86 7.17 -6.93
N GLY A 127 9.31 5.96 -6.98
CA GLY A 127 9.86 4.81 -6.27
C GLY A 127 11.31 4.52 -6.69
N LEU A 128 11.60 4.60 -7.99
CA LEU A 128 12.95 4.43 -8.51
C LEU A 128 13.92 5.53 -8.02
N VAL A 129 13.45 6.78 -7.98
CA VAL A 129 14.26 7.92 -7.45
C VAL A 129 14.60 7.69 -5.98
N PHE A 130 13.64 7.28 -5.16
CA PHE A 130 13.89 6.96 -3.75
C PHE A 130 14.82 5.76 -3.58
N MET A 131 14.64 4.72 -4.38
CA MET A 131 15.50 3.53 -4.37
C MET A 131 16.97 3.88 -4.70
N LEU A 132 17.19 4.68 -5.73
CA LEU A 132 18.53 5.15 -6.10
C LEU A 132 19.10 6.14 -5.08
N GLY A 133 18.25 7.01 -4.53
CA GLY A 133 18.62 7.94 -3.45
C GLY A 133 19.12 7.20 -2.20
N GLY A 134 18.56 6.03 -1.91
CA GLY A 134 18.98 5.19 -0.79
C GLY A 134 20.46 4.77 -0.85
N ALA A 135 20.97 4.55 -2.05
CA ALA A 135 22.36 4.15 -2.24
C ALA A 135 23.37 5.29 -2.05
N THR A 136 22.93 6.55 -2.20
CA THR A 136 23.82 7.71 -2.26
C THR A 136 23.66 8.69 -1.09
N ILE A 137 22.44 8.88 -0.60
CA ILE A 137 22.11 9.93 0.38
C ILE A 137 22.16 9.41 1.82
N VAL A 138 21.87 8.13 2.05
CA VAL A 138 21.71 7.60 3.39
C VAL A 138 22.98 7.71 4.23
N ARG A 139 24.12 7.34 3.66
CA ARG A 139 25.40 7.39 4.39
C ARG A 139 25.80 8.79 4.82
N PRO A 140 25.91 9.79 3.93
CA PRO A 140 26.25 11.15 4.36
C PRO A 140 25.22 11.75 5.32
N TYR A 141 23.95 11.37 5.21
CA TYR A 141 22.90 11.83 6.10
C TYR A 141 23.14 11.42 7.55
N PHE A 142 23.50 10.15 7.82
CA PHE A 142 23.79 9.68 9.16
C PHE A 142 25.12 10.19 9.71
N GLU A 143 26.16 10.25 8.88
CA GLU A 143 27.48 10.80 9.25
C GLU A 143 27.42 12.30 9.63
N MET A 144 26.42 13.02 9.14
CA MET A 144 26.20 14.44 9.52
C MET A 144 25.41 14.58 10.83
N GLN A 145 24.69 13.55 11.28
CA GLN A 145 23.83 13.64 12.47
C GLN A 145 24.49 13.18 13.75
N THR A 146 25.42 12.23 13.69
CA THR A 146 26.07 11.65 14.86
C THR A 146 27.44 11.08 14.55
N ASP A 147 28.35 11.17 15.52
CA ASP A 147 29.70 10.57 15.45
C ASP A 147 29.74 9.18 16.07
N ILE A 148 28.61 8.66 16.61
CA ILE A 148 28.54 7.35 17.25
C ILE A 148 28.45 6.27 16.17
N GLU A 149 29.56 5.58 15.92
CA GLU A 149 29.73 4.60 14.84
C GLU A 149 28.66 3.50 14.83
N GLU A 150 28.22 3.03 16.00
CA GLU A 150 27.19 2.01 16.13
C GLU A 150 25.82 2.51 15.62
N ILE A 151 25.46 3.76 15.94
CA ILE A 151 24.21 4.37 15.50
C ILE A 151 24.25 4.62 14.00
N VAL A 152 25.40 5.17 13.50
CA VAL A 152 25.59 5.40 12.06
C VAL A 152 25.45 4.12 11.27
N LYS A 153 26.13 3.05 11.69
CA LYS A 153 26.06 1.75 11.00
C LYS A 153 24.64 1.16 10.99
N SER A 154 24.00 1.12 12.16
CA SER A 154 22.63 0.61 12.28
C SER A 154 21.64 1.44 11.46
N GLY A 155 21.79 2.77 11.48
CA GLY A 155 20.95 3.68 10.73
C GLY A 155 21.13 3.55 9.22
N ILE A 156 22.36 3.42 8.72
CA ILE A 156 22.65 3.19 7.30
C ILE A 156 22.05 1.85 6.86
N ASP A 157 22.31 0.78 7.60
CA ASP A 157 21.83 -0.56 7.29
C ASP A 157 20.28 -0.58 7.19
N TYR A 158 19.62 0.00 8.18
CA TYR A 158 18.16 0.12 8.22
C TYR A 158 17.62 0.97 7.07
N THR A 159 18.07 2.21 6.96
CA THR A 159 17.49 3.18 6.02
C THR A 159 17.78 2.79 4.57
N THR A 160 18.92 2.16 4.28
CA THR A 160 19.22 1.64 2.94
C THR A 160 18.22 0.58 2.52
N ILE A 161 17.88 -0.36 3.41
CA ILE A 161 16.88 -1.40 3.11
C ILE A 161 15.52 -0.78 2.86
N VAL A 162 15.12 0.17 3.68
CA VAL A 162 13.87 0.92 3.53
C VAL A 162 13.80 1.63 2.19
N MET A 163 14.85 2.34 1.82
CA MET A 163 14.92 3.09 0.56
C MET A 163 14.95 2.15 -0.65
N VAL A 164 15.67 1.03 -0.59
CA VAL A 164 15.65 0.01 -1.66
C VAL A 164 14.26 -0.63 -1.75
N GLY A 165 13.59 -0.85 -0.62
CA GLY A 165 12.22 -1.34 -0.55
C GLY A 165 11.15 -0.32 -0.95
N SER A 166 11.49 0.95 -1.17
CA SER A 166 10.53 2.02 -1.47
C SER A 166 9.63 1.73 -2.68
N MET A 167 10.16 1.04 -3.69
CA MET A 167 9.36 0.62 -4.85
C MET A 167 8.12 -0.17 -4.44
N GLY A 168 8.24 -1.07 -3.46
CA GLY A 168 7.10 -1.83 -2.93
C GLY A 168 6.06 -0.92 -2.28
N VAL A 169 6.50 0.07 -1.50
CA VAL A 169 5.61 1.07 -0.86
C VAL A 169 4.84 1.87 -1.88
N PHE A 170 5.52 2.41 -2.90
CA PHE A 170 4.87 3.17 -3.96
C PHE A 170 3.86 2.32 -4.74
N MET A 171 4.17 1.05 -5.03
CA MET A 171 3.26 0.13 -5.68
C MET A 171 2.06 -0.24 -4.80
N GLN A 172 2.29 -0.44 -3.51
CA GLN A 172 1.21 -0.71 -2.56
C GLN A 172 0.22 0.45 -2.50
N ILE A 173 0.71 1.70 -2.33
CA ILE A 173 -0.13 2.89 -2.32
C ILE A 173 -0.89 3.03 -3.64
N LEU A 174 -0.25 2.76 -4.77
CA LEU A 174 -0.90 2.76 -6.08
C LEU A 174 -2.12 1.81 -6.10
N PHE A 175 -1.92 0.54 -5.75
CA PHE A 175 -3.01 -0.44 -5.76
C PHE A 175 -4.12 -0.10 -4.77
N GLU A 176 -3.75 0.41 -3.61
CA GLU A 176 -4.71 0.87 -2.61
C GLU A 176 -5.59 2.01 -3.17
N ARG A 177 -4.98 3.03 -3.79
CA ARG A 177 -5.74 4.14 -4.39
C ARG A 177 -6.60 3.72 -5.57
N LEU A 178 -6.14 2.76 -6.37
CA LEU A 178 -6.95 2.16 -7.43
C LEU A 178 -8.19 1.45 -6.87
N LEU A 179 -8.05 0.70 -5.79
CA LEU A 179 -9.18 0.06 -5.11
C LEU A 179 -10.12 1.08 -4.48
N GLN A 180 -9.60 2.11 -3.83
CA GLN A 180 -10.39 3.18 -3.23
C GLN A 180 -11.18 3.98 -4.28
N SER A 181 -10.56 4.31 -5.42
CA SER A 181 -11.21 5.05 -6.50
C SER A 181 -12.40 4.29 -7.12
N THR A 182 -12.38 2.95 -7.07
CA THR A 182 -13.50 2.10 -7.51
C THR A 182 -14.58 1.90 -6.46
N GLY A 183 -14.45 2.51 -5.27
CA GLY A 183 -15.39 2.35 -4.15
C GLY A 183 -15.26 1.04 -3.37
N ARG A 184 -14.21 0.24 -3.63
CA ARG A 184 -13.97 -1.06 -2.98
C ARG A 184 -13.11 -0.94 -1.72
N THR A 185 -13.44 0.02 -0.85
CA THR A 185 -12.68 0.31 0.38
C THR A 185 -12.64 -0.87 1.37
N LEU A 186 -13.65 -1.74 1.34
CA LEU A 186 -13.65 -2.96 2.16
C LEU A 186 -12.50 -3.91 1.80
N LEU A 187 -12.16 -4.04 0.50
CA LEU A 187 -11.02 -4.87 0.07
C LEU A 187 -9.70 -4.27 0.54
N THR A 188 -9.58 -2.94 0.52
CA THR A 188 -8.41 -2.24 1.08
C THR A 188 -8.27 -2.55 2.57
N MET A 189 -9.35 -2.44 3.34
CA MET A 189 -9.36 -2.77 4.77
C MET A 189 -8.92 -4.22 5.03
N ILE A 190 -9.45 -5.19 4.28
CA ILE A 190 -9.09 -6.60 4.43
C ILE A 190 -7.61 -6.82 4.10
N SER A 191 -7.11 -6.22 3.02
CA SER A 191 -5.71 -6.35 2.60
C SER A 191 -4.76 -5.78 3.66
N GLN A 192 -5.03 -4.57 4.15
CA GLN A 192 -4.25 -3.93 5.22
C GLN A 192 -4.33 -4.70 6.54
N GLY A 193 -5.53 -5.12 6.95
CA GLY A 193 -5.72 -5.91 8.15
C GLY A 193 -4.98 -7.24 8.11
N THR A 194 -4.99 -7.92 6.96
CA THR A 194 -4.24 -9.16 6.76
C THR A 194 -2.73 -8.91 6.86
N GLY A 195 -2.24 -7.83 6.24
CA GLY A 195 -0.83 -7.43 6.35
C GLY A 195 -0.42 -7.16 7.80
N ALA A 196 -1.22 -6.42 8.55
CA ALA A 196 -0.97 -6.12 9.96
C ALA A 196 -0.94 -7.40 10.83
N ILE A 197 -1.86 -8.33 10.63
CA ILE A 197 -1.89 -9.61 11.35
C ILE A 197 -0.63 -10.44 11.03
N ILE A 198 -0.25 -10.52 9.78
CA ILE A 198 0.97 -11.22 9.35
C ILE A 198 2.19 -10.61 10.04
N ASN A 199 2.31 -9.29 10.06
CA ASN A 199 3.40 -8.61 10.71
C ASN A 199 3.43 -8.88 12.22
N ILE A 200 2.32 -8.73 12.95
CA ILE A 200 2.26 -9.02 14.40
C ILE A 200 2.72 -10.45 14.72
N ILE A 201 2.46 -11.42 13.84
CA ILE A 201 2.88 -12.81 14.05
C ILE A 201 4.36 -13.00 13.72
N PHE A 202 4.83 -12.41 12.63
CA PHE A 202 6.20 -12.61 12.16
C PHE A 202 7.22 -11.73 12.88
N ASP A 203 6.84 -10.54 13.34
CA ASP A 203 7.72 -9.60 14.04
C ASP A 203 8.44 -10.23 15.25
N PRO A 204 7.74 -10.83 16.23
CA PRO A 204 8.43 -11.47 17.35
C PRO A 204 9.30 -12.66 16.91
N ILE A 205 8.88 -13.43 15.90
CA ILE A 205 9.65 -14.57 15.40
C ILE A 205 10.99 -14.11 14.84
N PHE A 206 10.98 -13.05 14.14
CA PHE A 206 12.15 -12.52 13.49
C PHE A 206 12.99 -11.61 14.42
N ILE A 207 12.40 -10.78 15.26
CA ILE A 207 13.12 -9.91 16.21
C ILE A 207 13.88 -10.75 17.24
N PHE A 208 13.26 -11.83 17.73
CA PHE A 208 13.87 -12.69 18.72
C PHE A 208 14.65 -13.88 18.12
N GLY A 209 14.70 -14.02 16.81
CA GLY A 209 15.46 -15.08 16.12
C GLY A 209 15.00 -16.50 16.46
N LEU A 210 13.70 -16.70 16.70
CA LEU A 210 13.12 -17.94 17.27
C LEU A 210 13.35 -19.21 16.45
N PHE A 211 13.85 -19.16 15.23
CA PHE A 211 14.12 -20.32 14.38
C PHE A 211 15.56 -20.38 13.85
N GLY A 212 16.52 -19.73 14.56
CA GLY A 212 17.94 -19.79 14.12
C GLY A 212 18.21 -19.03 12.83
N PHE A 213 17.32 -18.15 12.41
CA PHE A 213 17.55 -17.28 11.29
C PHE A 213 18.64 -16.27 11.62
N PRO A 214 19.71 -16.16 10.80
CA PRO A 214 20.80 -15.27 11.09
C PRO A 214 20.36 -13.80 11.08
N PHE A 215 21.09 -12.98 11.84
CA PHE A 215 20.94 -11.52 12.01
C PHE A 215 20.72 -10.71 10.70
N LEU A 216 20.96 -11.33 9.53
CA LEU A 216 20.66 -10.77 8.21
C LEU A 216 19.16 -10.54 8.00
N ILE A 217 18.33 -11.32 8.68
CA ILE A 217 16.86 -11.24 8.59
C ILE A 217 16.35 -10.08 9.45
N PHE A 218 17.07 -9.70 10.53
CA PHE A 218 16.79 -8.46 11.25
C PHE A 218 16.82 -7.24 10.32
N ARG A 219 17.71 -7.20 9.34
CA ARG A 219 17.76 -6.17 8.29
C ARG A 219 16.56 -6.22 7.33
N LEU A 220 16.18 -7.43 6.90
CA LEU A 220 15.02 -7.59 6.01
C LEU A 220 13.71 -7.32 6.70
N GLN A 221 13.63 -7.62 7.97
CA GLN A 221 12.47 -7.50 8.82
C GLN A 221 12.18 -6.07 9.23
N THR A 222 13.20 -5.29 9.55
CA THR A 222 13.03 -3.87 9.75
C THR A 222 12.46 -3.21 8.48
N ALA A 223 12.74 -3.77 7.30
CA ALA A 223 12.11 -3.35 6.06
C ALA A 223 10.63 -3.80 5.96
N VAL A 224 10.31 -5.01 6.41
CA VAL A 224 8.92 -5.54 6.42
C VAL A 224 8.06 -4.79 7.44
N LEU A 225 8.60 -4.51 8.63
CA LEU A 225 8.01 -3.65 9.65
C LEU A 225 7.72 -2.24 9.10
N PHE A 226 8.63 -1.76 8.28
CA PHE A 226 8.50 -0.48 7.61
C PHE A 226 7.37 -0.50 6.56
N PHE A 227 7.21 -1.57 5.80
CA PHE A 227 6.10 -1.71 4.84
C PHE A 227 4.73 -1.72 5.51
N GLY A 228 4.62 -2.24 6.72
CA GLY A 228 3.40 -2.18 7.53
C GLY A 228 3.19 -0.81 8.19
N GLY A 229 4.23 -0.19 8.72
CA GLY A 229 4.18 1.09 9.45
C GLY A 229 4.05 2.34 8.59
N LEU A 230 4.37 2.25 7.31
CA LEU A 230 4.32 3.37 6.35
C LEU A 230 2.91 3.81 5.93
N GLN A 231 1.87 3.13 6.39
CA GLN A 231 0.49 3.41 5.99
C GLN A 231 -0.26 4.30 7.02
N ALA A 232 0.36 4.69 8.11
CA ALA A 232 -0.17 5.64 9.08
C ALA A 232 0.20 7.07 8.71
#